data_57347e929a6abfcf7c1a4e744d2585c3
#
_entry.id   57347e929a6abfcf7c1a4e744d2585c3
#
_cell.length_a   1.000
_cell.length_b   1.000
_cell.length_c   1.000
_cell.angle_alpha   90.00
_cell.angle_beta   90.00
_cell.angle_gamma   90.00
#
_symmetry.space_group_name_H-M   'P 1'
#
loop_
_entity.id
_entity.type
_entity.pdbx_description
1 polymer ?
#
loop_
_entity_poly.entity_id
_entity_poly.type
_entity_poly.pdbx_seq_one_letter_code
_entity_poly.pdbx_strand_id
1 'polypeptide(L)'
;MKTSDLEGPALDYWVARGLHDFIREIHFTDSGETLSIRGNDRGKPWDGRFLPSTSWEAASVVLERACRLEMSDHGRGEVICTATFGRDGGQVEGRGASLRIALLRAFVRHAFGDAVEDEVLRRPQTLLGARAEPIGEPSAVASVEDMPAPDGRIGDIGSSPRQ
;
A
#
# COMPACT_ATOMS: atom_id res chain seq x y z
N MET A 1 -7.86 -12.18 -9.59
CA MET A 1 -7.00 -11.59 -10.66
C MET A 1 -5.58 -12.04 -10.46
N LYS A 2 -4.92 -12.38 -11.54
CA LYS A 2 -3.51 -12.77 -11.45
C LYS A 2 -2.65 -11.55 -11.17
N THR A 3 -1.67 -11.74 -10.30
CA THR A 3 -0.72 -10.67 -9.99
C THR A 3 -0.03 -10.15 -11.25
N SER A 4 0.22 -11.03 -12.21
CA SER A 4 0.89 -10.66 -13.46
C SER A 4 0.03 -9.78 -14.37
N ASP A 5 -1.27 -9.66 -14.09
CA ASP A 5 -2.19 -8.85 -14.89
C ASP A 5 -2.48 -7.49 -14.25
N LEU A 6 -1.97 -7.24 -13.06
CA LEU A 6 -2.23 -5.97 -12.36
C LEU A 6 -1.57 -4.81 -13.07
N GLU A 7 -2.32 -3.72 -13.22
CA GLU A 7 -1.80 -2.50 -13.82
C GLU A 7 -2.59 -1.30 -13.29
N GLY A 8 -2.06 -0.10 -13.49
CA GLY A 8 -2.73 1.14 -13.10
C GLY A 8 -3.09 1.19 -11.64
N PRO A 9 -4.27 1.75 -11.32
CA PRO A 9 -4.67 1.90 -9.91
C PRO A 9 -4.77 0.59 -9.15
N ALA A 10 -5.13 -0.50 -9.82
CA ALA A 10 -5.18 -1.79 -9.15
C ALA A 10 -3.78 -2.24 -8.70
N LEU A 11 -2.78 -2.05 -9.55
CA LEU A 11 -1.42 -2.37 -9.17
C LEU A 11 -0.95 -1.47 -8.03
N ASP A 12 -1.24 -0.18 -8.12
CA ASP A 12 -0.87 0.77 -7.06
C ASP A 12 -1.47 0.37 -5.72
N TYR A 13 -2.74 -0.06 -5.75
CA TYR A 13 -3.44 -0.46 -4.53
C TYR A 13 -2.77 -1.68 -3.88
N TRP A 14 -2.48 -2.71 -4.68
CA TRP A 14 -1.89 -3.92 -4.09
C TRP A 14 -0.45 -3.71 -3.65
N VAL A 15 0.28 -2.82 -4.32
CA VAL A 15 1.60 -2.41 -3.84
C VAL A 15 1.46 -1.73 -2.47
N ALA A 16 0.50 -0.81 -2.34
CA ALA A 16 0.26 -0.13 -1.06
C ALA A 16 -0.11 -1.13 0.03
N ARG A 17 -0.95 -2.11 -0.30
CA ARG A 17 -1.32 -3.14 0.67
C ARG A 17 -0.12 -3.95 1.14
N GLY A 18 0.84 -4.18 0.26
CA GLY A 18 2.05 -4.91 0.61
C GLY A 18 3.03 -4.10 1.45
N LEU A 19 2.93 -2.78 1.42
CA LEU A 19 3.82 -1.89 2.16
C LEU A 19 3.26 -1.54 3.54
N HIS A 20 2.67 -2.50 4.21
CA HIS A 20 1.99 -2.27 5.49
C HIS A 20 2.95 -1.93 6.64
N ASP A 21 4.25 -2.06 6.43
CA ASP A 21 5.24 -1.59 7.40
C ASP A 21 5.39 -0.07 7.36
N PHE A 22 4.96 0.56 6.29
CA PHE A 22 5.09 1.98 6.02
C PHE A 22 3.71 2.66 5.97
N ILE A 23 2.75 2.07 5.27
CA ILE A 23 1.45 2.68 5.00
C ILE A 23 0.46 2.30 6.09
N ARG A 24 -0.25 3.31 6.61
CA ARG A 24 -1.28 3.11 7.63
C ARG A 24 -2.68 3.31 7.10
N GLU A 25 -2.85 4.19 6.11
CA GLU A 25 -4.16 4.49 5.55
C GLU A 25 -4.07 4.56 4.04
N ILE A 26 -5.13 4.10 3.39
CA ILE A 26 -5.27 4.17 1.94
C ILE A 26 -6.57 4.91 1.66
N HIS A 27 -6.51 5.89 0.79
CA HIS A 27 -7.66 6.67 0.35
C HIS A 27 -7.72 6.68 -1.16
N PHE A 28 -8.90 6.89 -1.69
CA PHE A 28 -9.12 6.99 -3.12
C PHE A 28 -9.74 8.33 -3.44
N THR A 29 -9.25 8.97 -4.50
CA THR A 29 -9.79 10.22 -5.00
C THR A 29 -10.16 10.03 -6.47
N ASP A 30 -10.78 11.04 -7.08
CA ASP A 30 -11.12 11.04 -8.50
C ASP A 30 -11.88 9.78 -8.90
N SER A 31 -12.95 9.47 -8.14
CA SER A 31 -13.80 8.31 -8.40
C SER A 31 -13.04 7.00 -8.34
N GLY A 32 -11.97 6.96 -7.55
CA GLY A 32 -11.21 5.74 -7.33
C GLY A 32 -10.06 5.54 -8.27
N GLU A 33 -9.74 6.55 -9.08
CA GLU A 33 -8.65 6.44 -10.04
C GLU A 33 -7.30 6.87 -9.48
N THR A 34 -7.31 7.62 -8.39
CA THR A 34 -6.08 8.09 -7.79
C THR A 34 -5.97 7.57 -6.36
N LEU A 35 -4.87 6.91 -6.08
CA LEU A 35 -4.57 6.38 -4.76
C LEU A 35 -3.79 7.41 -3.96
N SER A 36 -4.24 7.68 -2.75
CA SER A 36 -3.52 8.49 -1.78
C SER A 36 -3.27 7.66 -0.54
N ILE A 37 -2.15 7.91 0.12
CA ILE A 37 -1.82 7.16 1.32
C ILE A 37 -1.39 8.10 2.43
N ARG A 38 -1.39 7.55 3.62
CA ARG A 38 -0.82 8.19 4.78
C ARG A 38 0.06 7.16 5.48
N GLY A 39 1.32 7.52 5.70
CA GLY A 39 2.24 6.60 6.31
C GLY A 39 3.56 7.25 6.66
N ASN A 40 4.49 6.45 7.14
CA ASN A 40 5.80 6.92 7.54
C ASN A 40 6.82 5.84 7.18
N ASP A 41 7.74 6.19 6.28
CA ASP A 41 8.78 5.27 5.83
C ASP A 41 10.09 5.66 6.50
N ARG A 42 10.39 4.99 7.60
CA ARG A 42 11.65 5.17 8.34
C ARG A 42 11.89 6.63 8.72
N GLY A 43 10.87 7.26 9.28
CA GLY A 43 10.96 8.65 9.72
C GLY A 43 10.60 9.67 8.66
N LYS A 44 10.28 9.24 7.45
CA LYS A 44 9.84 10.14 6.38
C LYS A 44 8.35 9.99 6.17
N PRO A 45 7.55 10.99 6.52
CA PRO A 45 6.11 10.89 6.33
C PRO A 45 5.74 10.98 4.85
N TRP A 46 4.68 10.30 4.50
CA TRP A 46 4.11 10.39 3.16
C TRP A 46 2.63 10.57 3.31
N ASP A 47 2.11 11.70 2.84
CA ASP A 47 0.70 12.03 2.92
C ASP A 47 0.29 12.62 1.59
N GLY A 48 -0.35 11.83 0.75
CA GLY A 48 -0.75 12.25 -0.57
C GLY A 48 -0.73 11.12 -1.57
N ARG A 49 -0.67 11.48 -2.84
CA ARG A 49 -0.72 10.51 -3.92
C ARG A 49 0.39 9.49 -3.83
N PHE A 50 0.04 8.26 -4.13
CA PHE A 50 1.00 7.17 -4.17
C PHE A 50 0.72 6.33 -5.40
N LEU A 51 1.43 6.63 -6.48
CA LEU A 51 1.17 6.01 -7.78
C LEU A 51 2.45 5.36 -8.30
N PRO A 52 2.92 4.26 -7.68
CA PRO A 52 4.17 3.65 -8.10
C PRO A 52 4.15 3.12 -9.52
N SER A 53 2.99 2.81 -10.07
CA SER A 53 2.92 2.32 -11.46
C SER A 53 3.35 3.39 -12.47
N THR A 54 3.27 4.67 -12.10
CA THR A 54 3.64 5.76 -13.00
C THR A 54 4.76 6.65 -12.47
N SER A 55 5.20 6.44 -11.24
CA SER A 55 6.17 7.32 -10.59
C SER A 55 7.30 6.53 -9.96
N TRP A 56 8.52 6.81 -10.38
CA TRP A 56 9.69 6.18 -9.76
C TRP A 56 9.91 6.67 -8.33
N GLU A 57 9.48 7.87 -8.01
CA GLU A 57 9.56 8.33 -6.62
C GLU A 57 8.80 7.38 -5.69
N ALA A 58 7.58 7.02 -6.07
CA ALA A 58 6.80 6.08 -5.29
C ALA A 58 7.35 4.65 -5.41
N ALA A 59 7.73 4.24 -6.61
CA ALA A 59 8.23 2.89 -6.83
C ALA A 59 9.57 2.65 -6.12
N SER A 60 10.33 3.70 -5.84
CA SER A 60 11.61 3.56 -5.16
C SER A 60 11.45 3.00 -3.75
N VAL A 61 10.29 3.19 -3.13
CA VAL A 61 10.00 2.62 -1.81
C VAL A 61 10.06 1.10 -1.90
N VAL A 62 9.53 0.53 -2.98
CA VAL A 62 9.60 -0.91 -3.23
C VAL A 62 11.03 -1.32 -3.56
N LEU A 63 11.69 -0.54 -4.41
CA LEU A 63 13.05 -0.86 -4.82
C LEU A 63 13.99 -0.94 -3.62
N GLU A 64 13.83 -0.05 -2.65
CA GLU A 64 14.68 -0.04 -1.46
C GLU A 64 14.49 -1.27 -0.58
N ARG A 65 13.41 -1.98 -0.75
CA ARG A 65 13.14 -3.19 0.02
C ARG A 65 13.70 -4.45 -0.64
N ALA A 66 14.20 -4.32 -1.87
CA ALA A 66 14.80 -5.45 -2.56
C ALA A 66 16.23 -5.65 -2.08
N CYS A 67 16.53 -6.85 -1.63
CA CYS A 67 17.90 -7.23 -1.25
C CYS A 67 18.71 -7.61 -2.47
N ARG A 68 18.03 -8.09 -3.48
CA ARG A 68 18.67 -8.52 -4.71
C ARG A 68 17.72 -8.24 -5.86
N LEU A 69 18.27 -7.78 -6.95
CA LEU A 69 17.48 -7.41 -8.11
C LEU A 69 18.25 -7.75 -9.39
N GLU A 70 17.59 -8.47 -10.28
CA GLU A 70 18.14 -8.76 -11.61
C GLU A 70 17.08 -8.43 -12.64
N MET A 71 17.52 -7.90 -13.75
CA MET A 71 16.63 -7.51 -14.83
C MET A 71 17.10 -8.13 -16.12
N SER A 72 16.17 -8.64 -16.90
CA SER A 72 16.46 -9.06 -18.25
C SER A 72 15.40 -8.54 -19.19
N ASP A 73 15.82 -8.21 -20.42
CA ASP A 73 14.96 -7.66 -21.44
C ASP A 73 14.84 -8.70 -22.54
N HIS A 74 13.61 -9.10 -22.85
CA HIS A 74 13.38 -10.11 -23.87
C HIS A 74 13.26 -9.56 -25.28
N GLY A 75 13.48 -8.26 -25.46
CA GLY A 75 13.49 -7.67 -26.79
C GLY A 75 12.14 -7.55 -27.45
N ARG A 76 11.05 -7.76 -26.71
CA ARG A 76 9.68 -7.65 -27.22
C ARG A 76 8.90 -6.60 -26.44
N GLY A 77 9.58 -5.64 -25.85
CA GLY A 77 8.92 -4.68 -24.99
C GLY A 77 8.53 -5.25 -23.65
N GLU A 78 9.07 -6.41 -23.31
CA GLU A 78 8.80 -7.03 -22.02
C GLU A 78 10.08 -7.12 -21.20
N VAL A 79 9.99 -6.69 -19.96
CA VAL A 79 11.10 -6.74 -19.01
C VAL A 79 10.75 -7.78 -17.95
N ILE A 80 11.71 -8.62 -17.61
CA ILE A 80 11.57 -9.57 -16.51
C ILE A 80 12.45 -9.08 -15.37
N CYS A 81 11.83 -8.95 -14.20
CA CYS A 81 12.52 -8.57 -12.97
C CYS A 81 12.49 -9.74 -12.02
N THR A 82 13.64 -10.19 -11.57
CA THR A 82 13.75 -11.21 -10.54
C THR A 82 14.31 -10.54 -9.30
N ALA A 83 13.58 -10.64 -8.20
CA ALA A 83 13.95 -9.90 -6.99
C ALA A 83 13.79 -10.76 -5.76
N THR A 84 14.51 -10.40 -4.71
CA THR A 84 14.37 -10.98 -3.39
C THR A 84 14.05 -9.87 -2.43
N PHE A 85 12.93 -9.98 -1.72
CA PHE A 85 12.50 -8.99 -0.74
C PHE A 85 12.61 -9.62 0.66
N GLY A 86 13.26 -8.89 1.57
CA GLY A 86 13.45 -9.41 2.91
C GLY A 86 14.57 -10.44 3.00
N ARG A 87 14.91 -10.79 4.22
CA ARG A 87 16.06 -11.69 4.46
C ARG A 87 15.75 -13.13 4.14
N ASP A 88 14.52 -13.54 4.44
CA ASP A 88 14.14 -14.94 4.30
C ASP A 88 13.28 -15.18 3.08
N GLY A 89 13.09 -14.15 2.27
CA GLY A 89 12.27 -14.28 1.08
C GLY A 89 13.00 -15.02 -0.01
N GLY A 90 12.26 -15.84 -0.74
CA GLY A 90 12.79 -16.45 -1.94
C GLY A 90 12.76 -15.47 -3.09
N GLN A 91 13.34 -15.87 -4.20
CA GLN A 91 13.29 -15.12 -5.42
C GLN A 91 11.87 -15.10 -5.98
N VAL A 92 11.43 -13.94 -6.44
CA VAL A 92 10.16 -13.81 -7.15
C VAL A 92 10.41 -13.13 -8.47
N GLU A 93 9.57 -13.47 -9.45
CA GLU A 93 9.69 -12.92 -10.78
C GLU A 93 8.46 -12.09 -11.10
N GLY A 94 8.68 -10.92 -11.70
CA GLY A 94 7.64 -10.09 -12.23
C GLY A 94 7.96 -9.72 -13.68
N ARG A 95 6.93 -9.50 -14.47
CA ARG A 95 7.07 -9.15 -15.88
C ARG A 95 6.21 -7.94 -16.19
N GLY A 96 6.67 -7.11 -17.08
CA GLY A 96 5.93 -5.92 -17.48
C GLY A 96 6.59 -5.20 -18.62
N ALA A 97 5.93 -4.12 -19.07
CA ALA A 97 6.44 -3.31 -20.18
C ALA A 97 7.65 -2.48 -19.78
N SER A 98 7.94 -2.35 -18.48
CA SER A 98 9.07 -1.60 -17.98
C SER A 98 9.62 -2.27 -16.74
N LEU A 99 10.83 -1.89 -16.35
CA LEU A 99 11.42 -2.38 -15.10
C LEU A 99 10.52 -2.01 -13.91
N ARG A 100 9.97 -0.79 -13.92
CA ARG A 100 9.12 -0.34 -12.83
C ARG A 100 7.92 -1.26 -12.65
N ILE A 101 7.21 -1.56 -13.74
CA ILE A 101 6.03 -2.43 -13.66
C ILE A 101 6.43 -3.85 -13.28
N ALA A 102 7.50 -4.35 -13.85
CA ALA A 102 7.98 -5.70 -13.53
C ALA A 102 8.35 -5.82 -12.06
N LEU A 103 9.04 -4.81 -11.52
CA LEU A 103 9.43 -4.78 -10.11
C LEU A 103 8.21 -4.76 -9.20
N LEU A 104 7.22 -3.94 -9.52
CA LEU A 104 6.01 -3.83 -8.69
C LEU A 104 5.23 -5.13 -8.69
N ARG A 105 5.11 -5.78 -9.84
CA ARG A 105 4.43 -7.07 -9.91
C ARG A 105 5.18 -8.14 -9.14
N ALA A 106 6.51 -8.11 -9.18
CA ALA A 106 7.31 -9.03 -8.39
C ALA A 106 7.06 -8.81 -6.90
N PHE A 107 6.99 -7.56 -6.48
CA PHE A 107 6.73 -7.23 -5.07
C PHE A 107 5.35 -7.72 -4.62
N VAL A 108 4.31 -7.47 -5.42
CA VAL A 108 2.96 -7.94 -5.07
C VAL A 108 2.93 -9.46 -5.01
N ARG A 109 3.60 -10.11 -5.94
CA ARG A 109 3.68 -11.57 -5.93
C ARG A 109 4.37 -12.08 -4.67
N HIS A 110 5.42 -11.40 -4.25
CA HIS A 110 6.10 -11.73 -2.99
C HIS A 110 5.15 -11.58 -1.80
N ALA A 111 4.36 -10.52 -1.77
CA ALA A 111 3.51 -10.20 -0.63
C ALA A 111 2.24 -11.04 -0.58
N PHE A 112 1.65 -11.37 -1.72
CA PHE A 112 0.32 -11.97 -1.78
C PHE A 112 0.25 -13.25 -2.61
N GLY A 113 1.31 -13.62 -3.33
CA GLY A 113 1.29 -14.81 -4.19
C GLY A 113 0.88 -14.48 -5.61
N ASP A 114 0.47 -15.52 -6.33
CA ASP A 114 0.21 -15.41 -7.77
C ASP A 114 -1.10 -14.74 -8.11
N ALA A 115 -1.99 -14.57 -7.14
CA ALA A 115 -3.31 -13.99 -7.39
C ALA A 115 -3.75 -13.16 -6.20
N VAL A 116 -4.56 -12.14 -6.49
CA VAL A 116 -5.17 -11.27 -5.48
C VAL A 116 -6.65 -11.19 -5.79
N GLU A 117 -7.41 -10.63 -4.83
CA GLU A 117 -8.84 -10.47 -5.02
C GLU A 117 -9.12 -9.57 -6.21
N ASP A 118 -10.19 -9.90 -6.94
CA ASP A 118 -10.54 -9.16 -8.14
C ASP A 118 -11.06 -7.76 -7.84
N GLU A 119 -11.75 -7.63 -6.72
CA GLU A 119 -12.40 -6.38 -6.39
C GLU A 119 -11.54 -5.52 -5.49
N VAL A 120 -11.26 -4.31 -5.91
CA VAL A 120 -10.54 -3.32 -5.12
C VAL A 120 -11.57 -2.47 -4.40
N LEU A 121 -11.52 -2.49 -3.07
CA LEU A 121 -12.42 -1.67 -2.28
C LEU A 121 -12.00 -0.21 -2.41
N ARG A 122 -12.91 0.62 -2.89
CA ARG A 122 -12.61 2.03 -3.13
C ARG A 122 -12.98 2.94 -1.96
N ARG A 123 -13.19 2.35 -0.79
CA ARG A 123 -13.39 3.09 0.43
C ARG A 123 -12.08 3.35 1.13
N PRO A 124 -11.97 4.43 1.91
CA PRO A 124 -10.79 4.62 2.75
C PRO A 124 -10.57 3.41 3.66
N GLN A 125 -9.31 3.06 3.86
CA GLN A 125 -8.94 1.88 4.62
C GLN A 125 -7.80 2.19 5.57
N THR A 126 -7.83 1.54 6.73
CA THR A 126 -6.71 1.54 7.67
C THR A 126 -6.02 0.18 7.56
N LEU A 127 -4.71 0.19 7.51
CA LEU A 127 -3.93 -1.04 7.46
C LEU A 127 -3.49 -1.43 8.86
N LEU A 128 -3.86 -2.65 9.24
CA LEU A 128 -3.45 -3.26 10.51
C LEU A 128 -2.55 -4.43 10.15
N GLY A 129 -1.27 -4.12 9.89
CA GLY A 129 -0.37 -5.08 9.30
C GLY A 129 -0.86 -5.43 7.91
N ALA A 130 -0.91 -6.71 7.58
CA ALA A 130 -1.35 -7.16 6.26
C ALA A 130 -2.86 -7.03 6.04
N ARG A 131 -3.61 -6.73 7.10
CA ARG A 131 -5.07 -6.64 7.04
C ARG A 131 -5.51 -5.20 6.81
N ALA A 132 -6.58 -5.01 6.05
CA ALA A 132 -7.15 -3.69 5.80
C ALA A 132 -8.58 -3.64 6.32
N GLU A 133 -8.94 -2.51 6.93
CA GLU A 133 -10.30 -2.31 7.44
C GLU A 133 -10.82 -0.96 6.96
N PRO A 134 -12.11 -0.88 6.58
CA PRO A 134 -12.69 0.40 6.17
C PRO A 134 -12.63 1.43 7.29
N ILE A 135 -12.38 2.68 6.93
CA ILE A 135 -12.37 3.80 7.85
C ILE A 135 -13.75 4.41 7.88
N GLY A 136 -14.18 4.81 9.09
CA GLY A 136 -15.38 5.60 9.21
C GLY A 136 -16.67 4.85 8.98
N GLU A 137 -16.65 3.55 9.15
CA GLU A 137 -17.91 2.80 9.12
C GLU A 137 -18.80 3.27 10.25
N PRO A 138 -20.00 3.65 9.93
CA PRO A 138 -20.90 4.11 10.96
C PRO A 138 -21.32 2.93 11.80
N SER A 139 -20.97 2.78 12.72
CA SER A 139 -21.39 1.68 13.53
C SER A 139 -20.83 1.88 14.87
N ALA A 140 -20.73 2.00 13.76
CA ALA A 140 -20.48 2.05 14.26
C ALA A 140 -20.44 2.42 15.17
N VAL A 141 -20.51 2.44 15.24
CA VAL A 141 -20.56 2.79 15.94
C VAL A 141 -20.39 3.09 16.72
N ALA A 142 -20.38 3.14 16.82
CA ALA A 142 -20.34 3.52 17.39
C ALA A 142 -19.94 3.87 18.05
N SER A 143 -19.89 4.00 18.04
CA SER A 143 -19.74 4.51 18.51
C SER A 143 -19.23 5.00 19.14
N VAL A 144 -19.13 5.21 19.23
CA VAL A 144 -18.92 5.84 19.72
C VAL A 144 -18.60 6.29 20.37
N GLU A 145 -18.63 6.43 20.32
CA GLU A 145 -18.57 7.08 20.78
C GLU A 145 -18.14 7.30 21.48
N ASP A 146 -18.08 7.13 21.35
CA ASP A 146 -17.85 7.63 21.91
C ASP A 146 -17.19 7.85 22.62
N MET A 147 -16.85 7.84 22.50
CA MET A 147 -16.44 8.37 22.92
C MET A 147 -15.87 8.80 23.58
N PRO A 148 -15.82 8.82 23.55
CA PRO A 148 -15.38 9.64 24.02
C PRO A 148 -14.82 10.06 24.61
N ALA A 149 -14.76 9.92 24.47
CA ALA A 149 -14.40 10.74 24.69
C ALA A 149 -13.70 11.10 25.32
N PRO A 150 -13.61 11.09 25.45
CA PRO A 150 -13.02 11.81 25.74
C PRO A 150 -12.42 12.24 26.23
N ASP A 151 -12.35 12.13 26.27
CA ASP A 151 -12.03 12.94 26.52
C ASP A 151 -11.59 13.36 26.74
N GLY A 152 -11.56 13.00 27.10
CA GLY A 152 -11.40 13.88 26.99
C GLY A 152 -10.97 14.27 27.22
N ARG A 153 -10.77 13.85 26.55
CA ARG A 153 -10.55 14.65 26.64
C ARG A 153 -10.28 15.12 27.01
N ILE A 154 -10.46 14.76 27.27
CA ILE A 154 -10.41 15.54 27.51
C ILE A 154 -10.11 16.13 27.88
N GLY A 155 -10.18 15.70 28.21
CA GLY A 155 -10.13 16.67 28.26
C GLY A 155 -9.81 17.13 28.74
N ASP A 156 -9.86 16.73 28.47
CA ASP A 156 -9.80 17.51 28.88
C ASP A 156 -9.45 17.90 29.51
N ILE A 157 -9.60 17.55 29.45
CA ILE A 157 -9.49 18.21 29.86
C ILE A 157 -9.19 18.66 30.34
N GLY A 158 -9.41 18.06 30.51
CA GLY A 158 -9.40 18.77 30.63
C GLY A 158 -9.10 19.05 31.28
N SER A 159 -9.20 18.68 31.27
CA SER A 159 -9.28 19.23 31.77
C SER A 159 -8.93 19.49 32.58
N SER A 160 -9.12 18.93 32.44
CA SER A 160 -9.13 19.46 33.01
C SER A 160 -8.80 19.79 33.82
N PRO A 161 -9.18 19.41 33.83
CA PRO A 161 -9.14 20.00 34.33
C PRO A 161 -8.83 20.29 35.09
N ARG A 162 -8.93 19.86 34.89
CA ARG A 162 -8.88 20.27 35.17
C ARG A 162 -8.68 20.73 35.66
N GLN A 163 -8.98 20.31 35.44
CA GLN A 163 -9.05 20.80 35.48
C GLN A 163 -8.65 21.24 35.80
#